data_07fdaec9f52c31dd601a3c1a008eb89a
#
_entry.id   07fdaec9f52c31dd601a3c1a008eb89a
#
_cell.length_a   1.000
_cell.length_b   1.000
_cell.length_c   1.000
_cell.angle_alpha   90.00
_cell.angle_beta   90.00
_cell.angle_gamma   90.00
#
_symmetry.space_group_name_H-M   'P 1'
#
loop_
_entity.id
_entity.type
_entity.pdbx_description
1 polymer ?
#
loop_
_entity_poly.entity_id
_entity_poly.type
_entity_poly.pdbx_seq_one_letter_code
_entity_poly.pdbx_strand_id
1 'polypeptide(L)'
;MKRVATTIGLIGLFAGTPAPADEAGLARLEAARALWQAAQSGDYRYGYQKYCDCNRDEPPVTVVTVTNGEVENVYHLHGDSEREVPARDGSLDLYWTVDDLFDKLAGAYARDAVVRTEYEPDFGYPTSLYIDYDLGVVGDETDLRLTRFEPR
;
A
#
# COMPACT_ATOMS: atom_id res chain seq x y z
N MET A 1 -61.48 -33.20 -9.49
CA MET A 1 -60.39 -32.89 -10.38
C MET A 1 -59.67 -31.66 -9.87
N LYS A 2 -58.53 -31.81 -9.19
CA LYS A 2 -57.71 -30.68 -8.65
C LYS A 2 -56.59 -30.40 -9.64
N ARG A 3 -56.54 -29.14 -10.12
CA ARG A 3 -55.44 -28.68 -11.02
C ARG A 3 -54.34 -28.13 -10.11
N VAL A 4 -53.16 -28.72 -10.24
CA VAL A 4 -51.92 -28.25 -9.61
C VAL A 4 -51.29 -27.23 -10.57
N ALA A 5 -51.11 -25.98 -10.12
CA ALA A 5 -50.37 -24.96 -10.87
C ALA A 5 -48.92 -25.02 -10.43
N THR A 6 -48.06 -25.39 -11.38
CA THR A 6 -46.61 -25.37 -11.17
C THR A 6 -46.05 -23.98 -11.51
N THR A 7 -45.59 -23.24 -10.52
CA THR A 7 -44.93 -21.95 -10.70
C THR A 7 -43.46 -22.20 -10.98
N ILE A 8 -43.01 -21.91 -12.21
CA ILE A 8 -41.59 -21.93 -12.59
C ILE A 8 -40.99 -20.60 -12.18
N GLY A 9 -40.17 -20.62 -11.12
CA GLY A 9 -39.37 -19.48 -10.73
C GLY A 9 -38.23 -19.22 -11.71
N LEU A 10 -38.22 -18.05 -12.32
CA LEU A 10 -37.14 -17.59 -13.20
C LEU A 10 -35.97 -17.10 -12.27
N ILE A 11 -34.90 -17.88 -12.21
CA ILE A 11 -33.64 -17.46 -11.53
C ILE A 11 -32.91 -16.56 -12.53
N GLY A 12 -33.00 -15.24 -12.34
CA GLY A 12 -32.22 -14.26 -13.08
C GLY A 12 -30.75 -14.36 -12.71
N LEU A 13 -29.89 -14.84 -13.61
CA LEU A 13 -28.45 -14.67 -13.51
C LEU A 13 -28.15 -13.17 -13.70
N PHE A 14 -27.81 -12.48 -12.64
CA PHE A 14 -27.17 -11.17 -12.73
C PHE A 14 -25.71 -11.40 -13.14
N ALA A 15 -25.41 -11.28 -14.42
CA ALA A 15 -24.05 -11.10 -14.91
C ALA A 15 -23.62 -9.67 -14.53
N GLY A 16 -22.93 -9.54 -13.39
CA GLY A 16 -22.32 -8.27 -13.01
C GLY A 16 -21.29 -7.88 -14.07
N THR A 17 -21.40 -6.67 -14.61
CA THR A 17 -20.33 -6.08 -15.43
C THR A 17 -19.10 -5.91 -14.53
N PRO A 18 -17.88 -6.27 -15.02
CA PRO A 18 -16.66 -5.99 -14.26
C PRO A 18 -16.57 -4.48 -14.00
N ALA A 19 -16.27 -4.11 -12.76
CA ALA A 19 -16.00 -2.73 -12.38
C ALA A 19 -14.79 -2.20 -13.18
N PRO A 20 -14.73 -0.90 -13.53
CA PRO A 20 -13.55 -0.31 -14.12
C PRO A 20 -12.33 -0.52 -13.21
N ALA A 21 -11.13 -0.54 -13.80
CA ALA A 21 -9.89 -0.90 -13.09
C ALA A 21 -9.65 -0.01 -11.85
N ASP A 22 -10.00 1.26 -11.92
CA ASP A 22 -9.84 2.22 -10.82
C ASP A 22 -10.81 1.95 -9.66
N GLU A 23 -12.05 1.57 -9.94
CA GLU A 23 -13.03 1.19 -8.92
C GLU A 23 -12.63 -0.11 -8.22
N ALA A 24 -12.10 -1.09 -8.96
CA ALA A 24 -11.58 -2.31 -8.39
C ALA A 24 -10.31 -2.07 -7.55
N GLY A 25 -9.45 -1.13 -7.97
CA GLY A 25 -8.27 -0.69 -7.23
C GLY A 25 -8.65 -0.02 -5.91
N LEU A 26 -9.59 0.88 -5.94
CA LEU A 26 -10.10 1.57 -4.75
C LEU A 26 -10.76 0.60 -3.76
N ALA A 27 -11.56 -0.35 -4.23
CA ALA A 27 -12.16 -1.38 -3.37
C ALA A 27 -11.11 -2.25 -2.67
N ARG A 28 -10.00 -2.59 -3.37
CA ARG A 28 -8.87 -3.32 -2.75
C ARG A 28 -8.14 -2.48 -1.72
N LEU A 29 -7.94 -1.19 -1.98
CA LEU A 29 -7.36 -0.24 -1.03
C LEU A 29 -8.18 -0.18 0.27
N GLU A 30 -9.50 -0.04 0.15
CA GLU A 30 -10.41 0.04 1.31
C GLU A 30 -10.40 -1.26 2.13
N ALA A 31 -10.43 -2.41 1.46
CA ALA A 31 -10.37 -3.72 2.12
C ALA A 31 -9.02 -3.91 2.85
N ALA A 32 -7.91 -3.54 2.23
CA ALA A 32 -6.58 -3.63 2.81
C ALA A 32 -6.42 -2.68 4.01
N ARG A 33 -6.92 -1.44 3.90
CA ARG A 33 -6.94 -0.48 5.01
C ARG A 33 -7.76 -0.99 6.19
N ALA A 34 -8.91 -1.63 5.94
CA ALA A 34 -9.72 -2.22 7.00
C ALA A 34 -8.98 -3.36 7.72
N LEU A 35 -8.24 -4.21 7.00
CA LEU A 35 -7.39 -5.25 7.60
C LEU A 35 -6.28 -4.62 8.45
N TRP A 36 -5.60 -3.59 7.94
CA TRP A 36 -4.57 -2.87 8.66
C TRP A 36 -5.10 -2.29 9.98
N GLN A 37 -6.23 -1.60 9.93
CA GLN A 37 -6.86 -1.01 11.11
C GLN A 37 -7.30 -2.06 12.14
N ALA A 38 -7.70 -3.24 11.69
CA ALA A 38 -8.10 -4.34 12.58
C ALA A 38 -6.91 -5.07 13.21
N ALA A 39 -5.78 -5.18 12.49
CA ALA A 39 -4.59 -5.92 12.90
C ALA A 39 -3.56 -5.05 13.62
N GLN A 40 -3.63 -3.73 13.48
CA GLN A 40 -2.63 -2.82 13.99
C GLN A 40 -2.54 -2.87 15.52
N SER A 41 -1.33 -3.09 16.01
CA SER A 41 -1.01 -3.12 17.44
C SER A 41 -0.43 -1.78 17.98
N GLY A 42 -0.41 -0.74 17.17
CA GLY A 42 0.09 0.60 17.51
C GLY A 42 1.50 0.84 16.98
N ASP A 43 2.51 0.25 17.61
CA ASP A 43 3.90 0.46 17.25
C ASP A 43 4.42 -0.62 16.31
N TYR A 44 5.27 -0.25 15.35
CA TYR A 44 5.88 -1.18 14.40
C TYR A 44 7.16 -0.61 13.80
N ARG A 45 7.91 -1.48 13.13
CA ARG A 45 9.02 -1.07 12.26
C ARG A 45 8.95 -1.81 10.93
N TYR A 46 9.54 -1.22 9.91
CA TYR A 46 9.58 -1.81 8.57
C TYR A 46 10.77 -1.31 7.75
N GLY A 47 11.18 -2.11 6.77
CA GLY A 47 12.16 -1.70 5.77
C GLY A 47 11.50 -0.88 4.67
N TYR A 48 12.09 0.26 4.33
CA TYR A 48 11.64 1.21 3.33
C TYR A 48 12.66 1.28 2.20
N GLN A 49 12.24 1.01 0.97
CA GLN A 49 13.07 1.13 -0.23
C GLN A 49 12.34 2.00 -1.25
N LYS A 50 12.89 3.16 -1.55
CA LYS A 50 12.34 4.09 -2.55
C LYS A 50 13.17 3.98 -3.84
N TYR A 51 12.52 3.61 -4.92
CA TYR A 51 13.11 3.51 -6.25
C TYR A 51 12.97 4.84 -6.99
N CYS A 52 13.91 5.12 -7.90
CA CYS A 52 13.84 6.23 -8.83
C CYS A 52 14.50 5.82 -10.15
N ASP A 53 14.07 6.38 -11.25
CA ASP A 53 14.72 6.19 -12.56
C ASP A 53 16.15 6.78 -12.63
N CYS A 54 16.53 7.52 -11.59
CA CYS A 54 17.84 8.18 -11.48
C CYS A 54 18.99 7.20 -11.12
N ASN A 55 18.68 6.02 -10.59
CA ASN A 55 19.67 5.02 -10.22
C ASN A 55 19.24 3.62 -10.68
N ARG A 56 20.14 2.88 -11.30
CA ARG A 56 19.92 1.49 -11.75
C ARG A 56 20.20 0.46 -10.67
N ASP A 57 20.85 0.86 -9.58
CA ASP A 57 21.15 -0.01 -8.46
C ASP A 57 19.95 -0.12 -7.53
N GLU A 58 19.82 -1.28 -6.88
CA GLU A 58 18.81 -1.47 -5.88
C GLU A 58 19.04 -0.50 -4.71
N PRO A 59 18.04 0.32 -4.33
CA PRO A 59 18.22 1.27 -3.24
C PRO A 59 18.45 0.53 -1.92
N PRO A 60 19.29 1.09 -1.02
CA PRO A 60 19.50 0.50 0.29
C PRO A 60 18.19 0.47 1.09
N VAL A 61 18.04 -0.56 1.92
CA VAL A 61 16.92 -0.62 2.85
C VAL A 61 17.13 0.41 3.95
N THR A 62 16.14 1.23 4.17
CA THR A 62 16.05 2.15 5.31
C THR A 62 15.03 1.59 6.30
N VAL A 63 15.39 1.43 7.55
CA VAL A 63 14.48 0.95 8.60
C VAL A 63 13.79 2.13 9.23
N VAL A 64 12.47 2.14 9.17
CA VAL A 64 11.60 3.16 9.77
C VAL A 64 10.93 2.56 11.00
N THR A 65 10.98 3.26 12.12
CA THR A 65 10.26 2.92 13.34
C THR A 65 9.11 3.89 13.53
N VAL A 66 7.92 3.36 13.73
CA VAL A 66 6.70 4.12 13.99
C VAL A 66 6.26 3.86 15.42
N THR A 67 5.98 4.91 16.17
CA THR A 67 5.49 4.86 17.54
C THR A 67 4.34 5.85 17.70
N ASN A 68 3.24 5.42 18.29
CA ASN A 68 2.03 6.23 18.43
C ASN A 68 1.50 6.84 17.10
N GLY A 69 1.71 6.16 15.97
CA GLY A 69 1.27 6.62 14.65
C GLY A 69 2.18 7.66 13.99
N GLU A 70 3.36 7.96 14.57
CA GLU A 70 4.33 8.89 14.03
C GLU A 70 5.69 8.21 13.77
N VAL A 71 6.41 8.67 12.74
CA VAL A 71 7.78 8.21 12.49
C VAL A 71 8.68 8.73 13.62
N GLU A 72 9.18 7.82 14.44
CA GLU A 72 10.03 8.13 15.57
C GLU A 72 11.52 8.10 15.24
N ASN A 73 11.95 7.05 14.52
CA ASN A 73 13.35 6.83 14.19
C ASN A 73 13.51 6.27 12.77
N VAL A 74 14.64 6.62 12.16
CA VAL A 74 15.05 6.14 10.85
C VAL A 74 16.50 5.69 10.88
N TYR A 75 16.79 4.50 10.36
CA TYR A 75 18.12 3.90 10.30
C TYR A 75 18.43 3.41 8.88
N HIS A 76 19.62 3.69 8.41
CA HIS A 76 20.12 3.10 7.16
C HIS A 76 20.83 1.78 7.47
N LEU A 77 20.52 0.74 6.72
CA LEU A 77 21.29 -0.51 6.77
C LEU A 77 22.61 -0.32 6.00
N HIS A 78 23.72 -0.57 6.65
CA HIS A 78 25.04 -0.37 6.06
C HIS A 78 25.72 -1.70 5.70
N GLY A 79 25.87 -1.94 4.39
CA GLY A 79 26.53 -3.13 3.84
C GLY A 79 25.81 -4.44 4.20
N ASP A 80 26.51 -5.55 3.95
CA ASP A 80 26.02 -6.91 4.20
C ASP A 80 25.85 -7.23 5.70
N SER A 81 26.33 -6.35 6.58
CA SER A 81 26.30 -6.56 8.03
C SER A 81 24.96 -6.25 8.68
N GLU A 82 23.99 -5.74 7.93
CA GLU A 82 22.68 -5.27 8.46
C GLU A 82 22.80 -4.31 9.66
N ARG A 83 23.95 -3.64 9.80
CA ARG A 83 24.17 -2.69 10.87
C ARG A 83 23.34 -1.43 10.67
N GLU A 84 22.47 -1.14 11.62
CA GLU A 84 21.67 0.06 11.65
C GLU A 84 22.53 1.28 12.01
N VAL A 85 22.51 2.30 11.15
CA VAL A 85 23.17 3.59 11.37
C VAL A 85 22.07 4.66 11.36
N PRO A 86 21.92 5.48 12.42
CA PRO A 86 20.91 6.52 12.43
C PRO A 86 21.03 7.45 11.22
N ALA A 87 19.91 7.79 10.59
CA ALA A 87 19.89 8.78 9.53
C ALA A 87 20.37 10.13 10.08
N ARG A 88 21.34 10.75 9.40
CA ARG A 88 22.04 11.96 9.91
C ARG A 88 21.21 13.22 9.79
N ASP A 89 20.29 13.27 8.91
CA ASP A 89 19.64 14.50 8.44
C ASP A 89 18.32 14.78 9.12
N GLY A 90 17.91 13.96 10.09
CA GLY A 90 16.75 14.23 10.93
C GLY A 90 15.43 14.49 10.20
N SER A 91 15.40 14.32 8.89
CA SER A 91 14.21 14.58 8.07
C SER A 91 13.27 13.39 8.14
N LEU A 92 12.66 13.16 9.30
CA LEU A 92 11.65 12.11 9.50
C LEU A 92 10.48 12.29 8.54
N ASP A 93 10.18 13.52 8.15
CA ASP A 93 9.12 13.91 7.21
C ASP A 93 9.27 13.31 5.80
N LEU A 94 10.45 12.78 5.45
CA LEU A 94 10.69 12.10 4.17
C LEU A 94 10.18 10.66 4.18
N TYR A 95 9.85 10.12 5.34
CA TYR A 95 9.40 8.75 5.51
C TYR A 95 7.95 8.73 5.94
N TRP A 96 7.21 7.73 5.49
CA TRP A 96 5.77 7.68 5.64
C TRP A 96 5.36 6.53 6.55
N THR A 97 4.43 6.75 7.43
CA THR A 97 3.76 5.67 8.15
C THR A 97 2.92 4.83 7.17
N VAL A 98 2.47 3.66 7.58
CA VAL A 98 1.55 2.85 6.76
C VAL A 98 0.23 3.60 6.52
N ASP A 99 -0.24 4.37 7.49
CA ASP A 99 -1.44 5.20 7.33
C ASP A 99 -1.24 6.31 6.30
N ASP A 100 -0.08 6.98 6.28
CA ASP A 100 0.28 7.95 5.23
C ASP A 100 0.29 7.32 3.84
N LEU A 101 0.76 6.06 3.72
CA LEU A 101 0.75 5.35 2.44
C LEU A 101 -0.67 5.06 1.96
N PHE A 102 -1.59 4.71 2.84
CA PHE A 102 -3.00 4.57 2.51
C PHE A 102 -3.61 5.89 2.05
N ASP A 103 -3.29 6.99 2.72
CA ASP A 103 -3.79 8.32 2.34
C ASP A 103 -3.22 8.77 0.99
N LYS A 104 -1.94 8.49 0.71
CA LYS A 104 -1.33 8.74 -0.61
C LYS A 104 -2.01 7.94 -1.72
N LEU A 105 -2.27 6.67 -1.50
CA LEU A 105 -2.98 5.82 -2.46
C LEU A 105 -4.40 6.31 -2.71
N ALA A 106 -5.15 6.66 -1.66
CA ALA A 106 -6.49 7.23 -1.80
C ALA A 106 -6.46 8.55 -2.58
N GLY A 107 -5.50 9.43 -2.28
CA GLY A 107 -5.30 10.68 -3.00
C GLY A 107 -4.87 10.49 -4.45
N ALA A 108 -4.16 9.42 -4.78
CA ALA A 108 -3.79 9.08 -6.15
C ALA A 108 -5.01 8.62 -6.96
N TYR A 109 -5.83 7.73 -6.43
CA TYR A 109 -7.09 7.31 -7.07
C TYR A 109 -8.04 8.49 -7.28
N ALA A 110 -8.14 9.41 -6.31
CA ALA A 110 -8.99 10.60 -6.42
C ALA A 110 -8.53 11.60 -7.53
N ARG A 111 -7.30 11.44 -8.03
CA ARG A 111 -6.72 12.26 -9.11
C ARG A 111 -6.53 11.51 -10.42
N ASP A 112 -7.14 10.33 -10.55
CA ASP A 112 -7.04 9.47 -11.73
C ASP A 112 -5.58 9.09 -12.09
N ALA A 113 -4.69 9.04 -11.09
CA ALA A 113 -3.31 8.62 -11.28
C ALA A 113 -3.22 7.13 -11.64
N VAL A 114 -2.16 6.73 -12.34
CA VAL A 114 -1.85 5.32 -12.55
C VAL A 114 -1.34 4.73 -11.25
N VAL A 115 -2.10 3.80 -10.65
CA VAL A 115 -1.76 3.15 -9.39
C VAL A 115 -1.55 1.66 -9.60
N ARG A 116 -0.41 1.15 -9.13
CA ARG A 116 -0.13 -0.30 -8.99
C ARG A 116 0.30 -0.56 -7.56
N THR A 117 -0.37 -1.45 -6.86
CA THR A 117 -0.06 -1.76 -5.47
C THR A 117 -0.36 -3.22 -5.14
N GLU A 118 0.46 -3.76 -4.24
CA GLU A 118 0.27 -5.07 -3.61
C GLU A 118 0.15 -4.87 -2.10
N TYR A 119 -0.64 -5.73 -1.46
CA TYR A 119 -0.90 -5.68 -0.03
C TYR A 119 -0.49 -6.99 0.63
N GLU A 120 -0.01 -6.89 1.85
CA GLU A 120 0.24 -8.06 2.70
C GLU A 120 -1.12 -8.68 3.09
N PRO A 121 -1.32 -10.01 2.92
CA PRO A 121 -2.64 -10.62 3.04
C PRO A 121 -3.20 -10.66 4.46
N ASP A 122 -2.36 -10.73 5.50
CA ASP A 122 -2.78 -10.90 6.88
C ASP A 122 -2.98 -9.57 7.61
N PHE A 123 -2.13 -8.58 7.35
CA PHE A 123 -2.15 -7.25 7.99
C PHE A 123 -2.70 -6.15 7.08
N GLY A 124 -2.71 -6.35 5.78
CA GLY A 124 -3.23 -5.39 4.81
C GLY A 124 -2.30 -4.24 4.44
N TYR A 125 -1.13 -4.07 5.04
CA TYR A 125 -0.24 -2.96 4.67
C TYR A 125 0.28 -3.09 3.23
N PRO A 126 0.56 -1.98 2.51
CA PRO A 126 1.14 -2.04 1.17
C PRO A 126 2.55 -2.63 1.20
N THR A 127 2.81 -3.70 0.46
CA THR A 127 4.16 -4.28 0.28
C THR A 127 4.91 -3.62 -0.86
N SER A 128 4.17 -3.18 -1.88
CA SER A 128 4.69 -2.36 -2.97
C SER A 128 3.66 -1.33 -3.40
N LEU A 129 4.10 -0.16 -3.82
CA LEU A 129 3.25 0.82 -4.45
C LEU A 129 4.01 1.57 -5.55
N TYR A 130 3.33 1.77 -6.66
CA TYR A 130 3.73 2.65 -7.75
C TYR A 130 2.60 3.63 -8.01
N ILE A 131 2.90 4.91 -8.01
CA ILE A 131 1.97 5.99 -8.31
C ILE A 131 2.62 6.87 -9.37
N ASP A 132 1.91 7.17 -10.43
CA ASP A 132 2.33 8.07 -11.51
C ASP A 132 1.16 9.00 -11.83
N TYR A 133 1.36 10.28 -11.62
CA TYR A 133 0.31 11.30 -11.77
C TYR A 133 0.18 11.81 -13.20
N ASP A 134 1.26 11.75 -14.00
CA ASP A 134 1.27 12.17 -15.39
C ASP A 134 2.34 11.39 -16.19
N LEU A 135 1.91 10.40 -16.95
CA LEU A 135 2.78 9.57 -17.81
C LEU A 135 3.68 10.38 -18.78
N GLY A 136 3.44 11.66 -18.95
CA GLY A 136 4.25 12.56 -19.79
C GLY A 136 5.33 13.32 -19.01
N VAL A 137 5.34 13.21 -17.68
CA VAL A 137 6.29 13.90 -16.80
C VAL A 137 7.21 12.90 -16.15
N VAL A 138 8.51 13.03 -16.36
CA VAL A 138 9.53 12.17 -15.73
C VAL A 138 9.85 12.73 -14.35
N GLY A 139 9.78 11.86 -13.33
CA GLY A 139 10.19 12.18 -11.96
C GLY A 139 9.05 12.60 -11.03
N ASP A 140 7.78 12.51 -11.45
CA ASP A 140 6.61 12.68 -10.59
C ASP A 140 6.07 11.35 -10.03
N GLU A 141 6.67 10.24 -10.49
CA GLU A 141 6.35 8.91 -9.99
C GLU A 141 6.87 8.66 -8.57
N THR A 142 6.13 7.86 -7.85
CA THR A 142 6.54 7.28 -6.57
C THR A 142 6.58 5.76 -6.72
N ASP A 143 7.77 5.16 -6.57
CA ASP A 143 7.94 3.70 -6.51
C ASP A 143 8.58 3.34 -5.17
N LEU A 144 7.88 2.51 -4.40
CA LEU A 144 8.25 2.18 -3.04
C LEU A 144 7.96 0.71 -2.73
N ARG A 145 8.87 0.07 -1.98
CA ARG A 145 8.65 -1.25 -1.39
C ARG A 145 8.81 -1.22 0.12
N LEU A 146 7.91 -1.92 0.80
CA LEU A 146 7.99 -2.19 2.22
C LEU A 146 8.40 -3.65 2.44
N THR A 147 9.41 -3.83 3.27
CA THR A 147 9.95 -5.15 3.62
C THR A 147 10.12 -5.25 5.14
N ARG A 148 10.38 -6.45 5.66
CA ARG A 148 10.78 -6.65 7.05
C ARG A 148 9.82 -6.01 8.07
N PHE A 149 8.52 -6.13 7.85
CA PHE A 149 7.54 -5.59 8.79
C PHE A 149 7.57 -6.37 10.12
N GLU A 150 7.67 -5.64 11.23
CA GLU A 150 7.72 -6.17 12.59
C GLU A 150 6.81 -5.33 13.49
N PRO A 151 5.68 -5.87 14.00
CA PRO A 151 4.90 -5.25 15.07
C PRO A 151 5.72 -5.19 16.36
N ARG A 152 5.48 -4.19 17.21
CA ARG A 152 6.23 -3.96 18.47
C ARG A 152 5.30 -3.86 19.66
#